data_f5f819423207e31ef1788eab638d57a2
#
_entry.id   f5f819423207e31ef1788eab638d57a2
#
_cell.length_a   1.000
_cell.length_b   1.000
_cell.length_c   1.000
_cell.angle_alpha   90.00
_cell.angle_beta   90.00
_cell.angle_gamma   90.00
#
_symmetry.space_group_name_H-M   'P 1'
#
loop_
_entity.id
_entity.type
_entity.pdbx_description
1 polymer ?
#
loop_
_entity_poly.entity_id
_entity_poly.type
_entity_poly.pdbx_seq_one_letter_code
_entity_poly.pdbx_strand_id
1 'polypeptide(L)'
;MRRHVRRWRHSLGARLVGLFLLLAAGMAATFIGGMQTALRFGWQEVARPLVSDYVDTLTTEIGTPPDVARAKALTDRLPLRIRIEGPVVNWSSHPRERGDDWREHRRPNSNSWRPVRTLSDGHRITFGLAAFAHDDDAPEDRPRLIGWATLTMLLLLTALAYAMVRRLLRPLADIRAGALRYGAGDFSQPIVPRRQDELGELAGQINRMADGLHGMLDAKRQLLLAISHELRSPLTRARLNAELVDEGEARDALLHDLSEMRDLITDLLESERLAGGHSALHTEPTDVNALIRELLTGTFAGQSVESLLDPKVPRLPLDPTRMKLLLRNLLDNALRHSSEAAAPPQIGTLWNGDTLHVTVRDHGPGVAEAELARLTEAFYRTDSARLRSTGGVGLGLHLCALIAQAHGGQLTLRNASPGLMAELTLPVAPTASS
;
A
#
# COMPACT_ATOMS: atom_id res chain seq x y z
N MET A 1 13.24 36.87 9.26
CA MET A 1 14.29 35.98 8.76
C MET A 1 14.44 34.65 9.55
N ARG A 2 14.44 34.64 10.89
CA ARG A 2 14.63 33.39 11.69
C ARG A 2 13.54 32.32 11.54
N ARG A 3 12.29 32.66 11.19
CA ARG A 3 11.18 31.69 10.98
C ARG A 3 11.30 30.89 9.66
N HIS A 4 11.87 31.44 8.58
CA HIS A 4 12.08 30.77 7.31
C HIS A 4 13.19 29.71 7.37
N VAL A 5 14.30 30.00 8.08
CA VAL A 5 15.41 29.04 8.22
C VAL A 5 15.03 27.81 9.03
N ARG A 6 14.11 27.97 10.02
CA ARG A 6 13.64 26.86 10.84
C ARG A 6 12.70 25.92 10.06
N ARG A 7 11.91 26.43 9.10
CA ARG A 7 11.07 25.64 8.20
C ARG A 7 11.91 24.77 7.25
N TRP A 8 13.02 25.29 6.72
CA TRP A 8 13.91 24.56 5.82
C TRP A 8 14.53 23.32 6.47
N ARG A 9 14.94 23.40 7.73
CA ARG A 9 15.55 22.26 8.46
C ARG A 9 14.57 21.12 8.74
N HIS A 10 13.27 21.37 8.69
CA HIS A 10 12.20 20.36 8.91
C HIS A 10 11.54 19.92 7.61
N SER A 11 11.85 20.54 6.48
CA SER A 11 11.31 20.17 5.18
C SER A 11 11.82 18.80 4.72
N LEU A 12 10.90 17.94 4.31
CA LEU A 12 11.18 16.63 3.71
C LEU A 12 12.09 16.77 2.48
N GLY A 13 11.79 17.78 1.64
CA GLY A 13 12.57 18.09 0.44
C GLY A 13 14.01 18.44 0.75
N ALA A 14 14.26 19.33 1.74
CA ALA A 14 15.63 19.70 2.14
C ALA A 14 16.43 18.51 2.70
N ARG A 15 15.78 17.61 3.44
CA ARG A 15 16.41 16.38 3.96
C ARG A 15 16.75 15.40 2.87
N LEU A 16 15.86 15.22 1.87
CA LEU A 16 16.11 14.38 0.70
C LEU A 16 17.27 14.92 -0.14
N VAL A 17 17.26 16.22 -0.46
CA VAL A 17 18.35 16.88 -1.19
C VAL A 17 19.66 16.75 -0.43
N GLY A 18 19.67 17.04 0.88
CA GLY A 18 20.86 16.88 1.73
C GLY A 18 21.39 15.44 1.74
N LEU A 19 20.50 14.45 1.83
CA LEU A 19 20.85 13.03 1.76
C LEU A 19 21.48 12.65 0.41
N PHE A 20 20.88 13.09 -0.71
CA PHE A 20 21.40 12.80 -2.05
C PHE A 20 22.76 13.48 -2.28
N LEU A 21 22.94 14.73 -1.84
CA LEU A 21 24.22 15.43 -1.95
C LEU A 21 25.31 14.73 -1.12
N LEU A 22 24.99 14.30 0.09
CA LEU A 22 25.92 13.59 0.97
C LEU A 22 26.29 12.21 0.37
N LEU A 23 25.32 11.52 -0.17
CA LEU A 23 25.54 10.23 -0.86
C LEU A 23 26.40 10.41 -2.10
N ALA A 24 26.09 11.41 -2.94
CA ALA A 24 26.87 11.72 -4.15
C ALA A 24 28.32 12.07 -3.81
N ALA A 25 28.53 12.91 -2.80
CA ALA A 25 29.86 13.26 -2.29
C ALA A 25 30.62 12.04 -1.74
N GLY A 26 29.94 11.19 -0.96
CA GLY A 26 30.51 9.94 -0.42
C GLY A 26 30.91 8.96 -1.53
N MET A 27 30.05 8.75 -2.53
CA MET A 27 30.34 7.91 -3.69
C MET A 27 31.49 8.46 -4.53
N ALA A 28 31.50 9.77 -4.79
CA ALA A 28 32.57 10.42 -5.53
C ALA A 28 33.93 10.29 -4.79
N ALA A 29 33.95 10.54 -3.49
CA ALA A 29 35.16 10.39 -2.67
C ALA A 29 35.68 8.94 -2.66
N THR A 30 34.78 7.96 -2.52
CA THR A 30 35.14 6.54 -2.53
C THR A 30 35.64 6.10 -3.89
N PHE A 31 35.01 6.57 -4.98
CA PHE A 31 35.41 6.25 -6.35
C PHE A 31 36.78 6.89 -6.69
N ILE A 32 36.96 8.16 -6.38
CA ILE A 32 38.22 8.88 -6.64
C ILE A 32 39.36 8.25 -5.82
N GLY A 33 39.12 7.97 -4.54
CA GLY A 33 40.09 7.31 -3.68
C GLY A 33 40.46 5.91 -4.15
N GLY A 34 39.48 5.10 -4.53
CA GLY A 34 39.71 3.77 -5.10
C GLY A 34 40.45 3.81 -6.43
N MET A 35 40.06 4.72 -7.32
CA MET A 35 40.70 4.91 -8.61
C MET A 35 42.16 5.39 -8.50
N GLN A 36 42.46 6.38 -7.65
CA GLN A 36 43.82 6.85 -7.40
C GLN A 36 44.68 5.73 -6.86
N THR A 37 44.15 4.90 -5.97
CA THR A 37 44.88 3.79 -5.39
C THR A 37 45.11 2.66 -6.42
N ALA A 38 44.10 2.34 -7.23
CA ALA A 38 44.21 1.35 -8.29
C ALA A 38 45.23 1.78 -9.37
N LEU A 39 45.23 3.06 -9.74
CA LEU A 39 46.20 3.61 -10.69
C LEU A 39 47.62 3.57 -10.13
N ARG A 40 47.82 3.87 -8.84
CA ARG A 40 49.17 3.78 -8.24
C ARG A 40 49.75 2.38 -8.29
N PHE A 41 48.95 1.35 -8.06
CA PHE A 41 49.41 -0.04 -8.05
C PHE A 41 49.40 -0.70 -9.43
N GLY A 42 48.39 -0.46 -10.27
CA GLY A 42 48.29 -1.05 -11.60
C GLY A 42 49.33 -0.53 -12.59
N TRP A 43 49.72 0.75 -12.42
CA TRP A 43 50.77 1.35 -13.26
C TRP A 43 52.12 0.64 -13.14
N GLN A 44 52.48 0.16 -11.94
CA GLN A 44 53.72 -0.56 -11.71
C GLN A 44 53.79 -1.90 -12.49
N GLU A 45 52.69 -2.65 -12.53
CA GLU A 45 52.65 -3.94 -13.23
C GLU A 45 52.69 -3.81 -14.74
N VAL A 46 52.05 -2.80 -15.33
CA VAL A 46 52.00 -2.60 -16.76
C VAL A 46 53.29 -1.92 -17.27
N ALA A 47 53.88 -1.01 -16.50
CA ALA A 47 55.10 -0.31 -16.90
C ALA A 47 56.38 -1.14 -16.73
N ARG A 48 56.43 -2.13 -15.85
CA ARG A 48 57.63 -2.97 -15.63
C ARG A 48 58.24 -3.60 -16.89
N PRO A 49 57.49 -4.27 -17.77
CA PRO A 49 58.04 -4.86 -18.99
C PRO A 49 58.64 -3.79 -19.95
N LEU A 50 57.88 -2.70 -20.16
CA LEU A 50 58.27 -1.61 -21.06
C LEU A 50 59.54 -0.91 -20.59
N VAL A 51 59.63 -0.66 -19.28
CA VAL A 51 60.83 -0.04 -18.69
C VAL A 51 62.01 -1.02 -18.69
N SER A 52 61.79 -2.35 -18.54
CA SER A 52 62.85 -3.34 -18.65
C SER A 52 63.49 -3.35 -20.02
N ASP A 53 62.70 -3.37 -21.09
CA ASP A 53 63.20 -3.31 -22.48
C ASP A 53 63.96 -2.00 -22.79
N TYR A 54 63.44 -0.90 -22.25
CA TYR A 54 64.08 0.40 -22.37
C TYR A 54 65.45 0.45 -21.65
N VAL A 55 65.51 -0.11 -20.43
CA VAL A 55 66.77 -0.22 -19.66
C VAL A 55 67.80 -1.10 -20.38
N ASP A 56 67.39 -2.15 -21.08
CA ASP A 56 68.28 -2.98 -21.90
C ASP A 56 68.86 -2.18 -23.05
N THR A 57 68.07 -1.35 -23.70
CA THR A 57 68.53 -0.44 -24.75
C THR A 57 69.54 0.58 -24.21
N LEU A 58 69.23 1.22 -23.05
CA LEU A 58 70.14 2.18 -22.40
C LEU A 58 71.43 1.52 -21.95
N THR A 59 71.38 0.27 -21.49
CA THR A 59 72.57 -0.48 -21.10
C THR A 59 73.48 -0.74 -22.28
N THR A 60 72.91 -1.04 -23.45
CA THR A 60 73.63 -1.22 -24.66
C THR A 60 74.30 0.09 -25.18
N GLU A 61 73.63 1.24 -25.02
CA GLU A 61 74.14 2.57 -25.36
C GLU A 61 75.31 2.99 -24.47
N ILE A 62 75.35 2.58 -23.22
CA ILE A 62 76.47 2.82 -22.29
C ILE A 62 77.69 2.00 -22.71
N GLY A 63 77.52 0.81 -23.27
CA GLY A 63 78.55 -0.06 -23.78
C GLY A 63 79.21 -0.96 -22.73
N THR A 64 80.13 -1.87 -23.27
CA THR A 64 80.92 -2.80 -22.44
C THR A 64 82.40 -2.70 -22.92
N PRO A 65 83.32 -2.17 -22.09
CA PRO A 65 83.16 -1.64 -20.76
C PRO A 65 82.37 -0.33 -20.70
N PRO A 66 81.69 0.00 -19.53
CA PRO A 66 80.83 1.14 -19.44
C PRO A 66 81.55 2.46 -19.58
N ASP A 67 81.09 3.29 -20.51
CA ASP A 67 81.63 4.63 -20.81
C ASP A 67 80.90 5.69 -19.92
N VAL A 68 81.65 6.32 -19.00
CA VAL A 68 81.17 7.37 -18.12
C VAL A 68 80.67 8.60 -18.83
N ALA A 69 81.26 8.96 -19.98
CA ALA A 69 80.84 10.11 -20.79
C ALA A 69 79.43 9.88 -21.38
N ARG A 70 79.20 8.68 -21.90
CA ARG A 70 77.88 8.28 -22.41
C ARG A 70 76.87 8.18 -21.30
N ALA A 71 77.19 7.58 -20.15
CA ALA A 71 76.32 7.50 -18.99
C ALA A 71 75.92 8.89 -18.45
N LYS A 72 76.81 9.84 -18.43
CA LYS A 72 76.58 11.24 -18.09
C LYS A 72 75.68 11.94 -19.11
N ALA A 73 75.89 11.76 -20.39
CA ALA A 73 75.05 12.33 -21.44
C ALA A 73 73.63 11.81 -21.37
N LEU A 74 73.39 10.55 -20.94
CA LEU A 74 72.07 9.98 -20.71
C LEU A 74 71.37 10.60 -19.50
N THR A 75 72.08 10.86 -18.41
CA THR A 75 71.51 11.50 -17.20
C THR A 75 71.21 12.99 -17.40
N ASP A 76 71.92 13.66 -18.34
CA ASP A 76 71.62 15.05 -18.71
C ASP A 76 70.41 15.19 -19.62
N ARG A 77 70.09 14.13 -20.36
CA ARG A 77 68.96 14.07 -21.32
C ARG A 77 67.69 13.49 -20.75
N LEU A 78 67.84 12.57 -19.80
CA LEU A 78 66.74 11.84 -19.19
C LEU A 78 66.72 12.01 -17.69
N PRO A 79 65.57 12.08 -17.01
CA PRO A 79 65.45 12.20 -15.55
C PRO A 79 65.78 10.86 -14.85
N LEU A 80 66.94 10.31 -15.18
CA LEU A 80 67.44 9.04 -14.65
C LEU A 80 68.63 9.25 -13.71
N ARG A 81 68.69 8.38 -12.73
CA ARG A 81 69.89 8.21 -11.87
C ARG A 81 70.58 6.94 -12.33
N ILE A 82 71.85 7.03 -12.66
CA ILE A 82 72.65 5.91 -13.11
C ILE A 82 73.81 5.72 -12.12
N ARG A 83 74.01 4.49 -11.66
CA ARG A 83 75.15 4.10 -10.87
C ARG A 83 75.85 2.91 -11.51
N ILE A 84 77.10 3.02 -11.72
CA ILE A 84 78.01 1.99 -12.27
C ILE A 84 78.93 1.56 -11.17
N GLU A 85 78.94 0.25 -10.85
CA GLU A 85 79.86 -0.40 -9.90
C GLU A 85 80.57 -1.56 -10.56
N GLY A 86 81.92 -1.54 -10.57
CA GLY A 86 82.67 -2.61 -11.17
C GLY A 86 84.18 -2.53 -10.93
N PRO A 87 84.94 -3.48 -11.52
CA PRO A 87 86.34 -3.61 -11.22
C PRO A 87 87.20 -2.45 -11.83
N VAL A 88 86.72 -1.79 -12.89
CA VAL A 88 87.48 -0.74 -13.59
C VAL A 88 86.87 0.66 -13.44
N VAL A 89 85.50 0.71 -13.46
CA VAL A 89 84.77 1.95 -13.42
C VAL A 89 83.76 1.95 -12.23
N ASN A 90 83.89 2.98 -11.37
CA ASN A 90 82.89 3.26 -10.33
C ASN A 90 82.44 4.73 -10.45
N TRP A 91 81.15 4.89 -10.88
CA TRP A 91 80.62 6.22 -11.12
C TRP A 91 79.13 6.30 -10.69
N SER A 92 78.74 7.51 -10.26
CA SER A 92 77.35 7.77 -9.93
C SER A 92 76.97 9.19 -10.38
N SER A 93 75.81 9.32 -11.02
CA SER A 93 75.27 10.62 -11.46
C SER A 93 74.98 11.60 -10.31
N HIS A 94 74.86 11.10 -9.05
CA HIS A 94 74.60 11.91 -7.85
C HIS A 94 75.62 11.58 -6.73
N PRO A 95 76.77 12.26 -6.68
CA PRO A 95 77.87 11.95 -5.76
C PRO A 95 77.60 12.21 -4.28
N ARG A 96 76.55 13.00 -3.92
CA ARG A 96 76.21 13.35 -2.54
C ARG A 96 75.54 12.22 -1.74
N GLU A 97 75.11 11.17 -2.36
CA GLU A 97 74.54 9.98 -1.70
C GLU A 97 75.65 8.94 -1.40
N ARG A 98 76.84 9.41 -1.01
CA ARG A 98 77.99 8.59 -0.66
C ARG A 98 77.95 8.20 0.80
N GLY A 99 77.06 7.35 1.22
CA GLY A 99 76.99 6.83 2.57
C GLY A 99 75.66 6.20 2.83
N ASP A 100 75.62 5.11 3.41
CA ASP A 100 74.62 4.39 4.15
C ASP A 100 73.22 4.14 3.53
N ASP A 101 72.65 5.10 2.80
CA ASP A 101 71.30 4.96 2.26
C ASP A 101 71.13 3.89 1.16
N TRP A 102 72.23 3.58 0.42
CA TRP A 102 72.25 2.48 -0.55
C TRP A 102 72.63 1.12 0.03
N ARG A 103 73.22 1.04 1.25
CA ARG A 103 73.62 -0.15 1.94
C ARG A 103 72.50 -0.67 2.89
N GLU A 104 71.75 0.23 3.46
CA GLU A 104 70.61 -0.15 4.34
C GLU A 104 69.48 -0.87 3.58
N HIS A 105 69.34 -0.61 2.26
CA HIS A 105 68.35 -1.28 1.42
C HIS A 105 68.82 -2.65 0.87
N ARG A 106 69.85 -3.26 1.46
CA ARG A 106 70.26 -4.66 1.19
C ARG A 106 69.45 -5.69 1.96
N ARG A 107 68.25 -5.29 2.49
CA ARG A 107 67.32 -6.30 2.99
C ARG A 107 66.71 -7.05 1.81
N PRO A 108 66.71 -8.39 1.81
CA PRO A 108 66.24 -9.22 0.68
C PRO A 108 64.73 -9.06 0.35
N ASN A 109 64.05 -8.17 1.03
CA ASN A 109 62.61 -8.02 0.98
C ASN A 109 62.14 -6.61 0.58
N SER A 110 63.03 -5.69 0.16
CA SER A 110 62.60 -4.40 -0.37
C SER A 110 62.14 -4.54 -1.83
N ASN A 111 60.86 -4.42 -2.06
CA ASN A 111 60.20 -4.52 -3.36
C ASN A 111 60.43 -3.25 -4.23
N SER A 112 61.57 -2.54 -4.02
CA SER A 112 61.99 -1.41 -4.84
C SER A 112 62.50 -1.93 -6.18
N TRP A 113 61.62 -1.84 -7.20
CA TRP A 113 62.02 -2.19 -8.57
C TRP A 113 63.06 -1.22 -9.10
N ARG A 114 64.37 -1.58 -8.89
CA ARG A 114 65.52 -0.91 -9.49
C ARG A 114 66.06 -1.81 -10.56
N PRO A 115 65.93 -1.49 -11.82
CA PRO A 115 66.51 -2.31 -12.88
C PRO A 115 68.02 -2.31 -12.73
N VAL A 116 68.55 -3.47 -12.43
CA VAL A 116 70.01 -3.74 -12.32
C VAL A 116 70.41 -4.62 -13.50
N ARG A 117 71.43 -4.22 -14.19
CA ARG A 117 72.05 -5.04 -15.23
C ARG A 117 73.49 -5.31 -14.93
N THR A 118 73.89 -6.58 -15.03
CA THR A 118 75.29 -7.02 -14.86
C THR A 118 75.84 -7.28 -16.24
N LEU A 119 76.90 -6.57 -16.58
CA LEU A 119 77.60 -6.72 -17.87
C LEU A 119 78.51 -7.92 -17.81
N SER A 120 78.99 -8.41 -19.02
CA SER A 120 79.90 -9.53 -19.14
C SER A 120 81.28 -9.28 -18.57
N ASP A 121 81.68 -8.04 -18.40
CA ASP A 121 82.95 -7.57 -17.85
C ASP A 121 82.95 -7.45 -16.28
N GLY A 122 81.83 -7.81 -15.63
CA GLY A 122 81.65 -7.77 -14.15
C GLY A 122 81.16 -6.43 -13.63
N HIS A 123 80.88 -5.42 -14.48
CA HIS A 123 80.26 -4.18 -14.04
C HIS A 123 78.76 -4.37 -13.80
N ARG A 124 78.24 -3.66 -12.81
CA ARG A 124 76.83 -3.62 -12.47
C ARG A 124 76.30 -2.17 -12.67
N ILE A 125 75.32 -2.05 -13.53
CA ILE A 125 74.64 -0.76 -13.74
C ILE A 125 73.29 -0.81 -13.07
N THR A 126 73.05 0.17 -12.18
CA THR A 126 71.77 0.34 -11.49
C THR A 126 71.13 1.62 -11.98
N PHE A 127 69.88 1.50 -12.50
CA PHE A 127 69.07 2.61 -12.94
C PHE A 127 68.06 2.99 -11.86
N GLY A 128 67.82 4.26 -11.61
CA GLY A 128 66.84 4.81 -10.73
C GLY A 128 66.04 5.93 -11.40
N LEU A 129 64.76 6.01 -11.25
CA LEU A 129 63.97 7.13 -11.69
C LEU A 129 63.91 8.18 -10.57
N ALA A 130 64.25 9.42 -10.89
CA ALA A 130 64.34 10.51 -9.91
C ALA A 130 62.98 10.83 -9.20
N ALA A 131 61.89 10.41 -9.81
CA ALA A 131 60.54 10.76 -9.36
C ALA A 131 59.85 9.74 -8.40
N PHE A 132 60.44 8.56 -8.18
CA PHE A 132 59.77 7.45 -7.43
C PHE A 132 60.49 7.06 -6.14
N ALA A 133 60.99 8.01 -5.40
CA ALA A 133 61.53 7.77 -4.05
C ALA A 133 60.47 7.97 -2.99
N HIS A 134 59.47 7.06 -2.90
CA HIS A 134 58.59 6.99 -1.71
C HIS A 134 57.90 5.62 -1.60
N ASP A 135 58.03 5.08 -0.40
CA ASP A 135 57.28 3.96 0.18
C ASP A 135 57.28 2.57 -0.50
N ASP A 136 58.25 1.76 -0.12
CA ASP A 136 58.47 0.42 -0.65
C ASP A 136 57.94 -0.74 0.23
N ASP A 137 57.14 -0.48 1.29
CA ASP A 137 56.69 -1.51 2.27
C ASP A 137 55.24 -2.00 2.06
N ALA A 138 54.73 -2.06 0.83
CA ALA A 138 53.35 -2.50 0.60
C ALA A 138 53.27 -4.00 0.21
N PRO A 139 52.50 -4.84 0.92
CA PRO A 139 52.31 -6.25 0.56
C PRO A 139 51.52 -6.42 -0.73
N GLU A 140 51.86 -7.47 -1.52
CA GLU A 140 51.35 -7.74 -2.90
C GLU A 140 49.82 -7.94 -3.00
N ASP A 141 49.11 -8.25 -1.91
CA ASP A 141 47.66 -8.47 -1.89
C ASP A 141 46.83 -7.18 -1.76
N ARG A 142 47.46 -6.02 -1.63
CA ARG A 142 46.76 -4.73 -1.40
C ARG A 142 45.82 -4.29 -2.53
N PRO A 143 46.07 -4.48 -3.81
CA PRO A 143 45.19 -4.01 -4.88
C PRO A 143 43.80 -4.69 -4.85
N ARG A 144 43.78 -6.00 -4.58
CA ARG A 144 42.52 -6.77 -4.46
C ARG A 144 41.72 -6.37 -3.21
N LEU A 145 42.41 -6.22 -2.07
CA LEU A 145 41.80 -5.77 -0.82
C LEU A 145 41.18 -4.37 -0.95
N ILE A 146 41.85 -3.45 -1.64
CA ILE A 146 41.35 -2.09 -1.89
C ILE A 146 40.11 -2.12 -2.78
N GLY A 147 40.11 -2.96 -3.84
CA GLY A 147 38.93 -3.15 -4.69
C GLY A 147 37.72 -3.66 -3.91
N TRP A 148 37.92 -4.69 -3.09
CA TRP A 148 36.87 -5.21 -2.22
C TRP A 148 36.42 -4.20 -1.15
N ALA A 149 37.35 -3.44 -0.57
CA ALA A 149 37.03 -2.41 0.43
C ALA A 149 36.20 -1.26 -0.19
N THR A 150 36.55 -0.79 -1.41
CA THR A 150 35.78 0.23 -2.12
C THR A 150 34.38 -0.26 -2.49
N LEU A 151 34.25 -1.49 -2.98
CA LEU A 151 32.96 -2.10 -3.29
C LEU A 151 32.09 -2.25 -2.04
N THR A 152 32.66 -2.76 -0.95
CA THR A 152 31.96 -2.91 0.34
C THR A 152 31.47 -1.55 0.87
N MET A 153 32.32 -0.51 0.78
CA MET A 153 31.96 0.85 1.20
C MET A 153 30.84 1.43 0.36
N LEU A 154 30.84 1.23 -0.96
CA LEU A 154 29.77 1.66 -1.86
C LEU A 154 28.45 0.95 -1.55
N LEU A 155 28.48 -0.37 -1.29
CA LEU A 155 27.30 -1.14 -0.90
C LEU A 155 26.74 -0.66 0.45
N LEU A 156 27.61 -0.41 1.42
CA LEU A 156 27.20 0.13 2.73
C LEU A 156 26.56 1.51 2.61
N LEU A 157 27.16 2.41 1.83
CA LEU A 157 26.58 3.74 1.58
C LEU A 157 25.21 3.64 0.90
N THR A 158 25.06 2.76 -0.09
CA THR A 158 23.78 2.52 -0.78
C THR A 158 22.74 1.93 0.15
N ALA A 159 23.10 0.94 0.96
CA ALA A 159 22.22 0.33 1.96
C ALA A 159 21.79 1.35 3.03
N LEU A 160 22.69 2.18 3.51
CA LEU A 160 22.40 3.26 4.47
C LEU A 160 21.43 4.28 3.87
N ALA A 161 21.67 4.70 2.63
CA ALA A 161 20.79 5.63 1.91
C ALA A 161 19.39 5.03 1.73
N TYR A 162 19.29 3.78 1.31
CA TYR A 162 18.01 3.07 1.17
C TYR A 162 17.26 3.00 2.51
N ALA A 163 17.93 2.63 3.59
CA ALA A 163 17.35 2.57 4.92
C ALA A 163 16.83 3.95 5.38
N MET A 164 17.60 5.01 5.09
CA MET A 164 17.25 6.37 5.46
C MET A 164 16.06 6.90 4.64
N VAL A 165 16.00 6.65 3.33
CA VAL A 165 14.85 6.99 2.46
C VAL A 165 13.61 6.24 2.92
N ARG A 166 13.70 4.93 3.16
CA ARG A 166 12.60 4.11 3.68
C ARG A 166 12.07 4.64 5.01
N ARG A 167 12.96 5.05 5.93
CA ARG A 167 12.57 5.66 7.21
C ARG A 167 11.90 7.02 7.02
N LEU A 168 12.33 7.79 6.02
CA LEU A 168 11.78 9.11 5.70
C LEU A 168 10.37 9.01 5.11
N LEU A 169 10.12 8.00 4.28
CA LEU A 169 8.84 7.78 3.59
C LEU A 169 7.85 6.89 4.38
N ARG A 170 8.25 6.30 5.50
CA ARG A 170 7.38 5.46 6.34
C ARG A 170 6.06 6.15 6.74
N PRO A 171 6.01 7.46 7.09
CA PRO A 171 4.77 8.15 7.42
C PRO A 171 3.74 8.16 6.28
N LEU A 172 4.19 8.09 5.01
CA LEU A 172 3.29 8.03 3.86
C LEU A 172 2.46 6.74 3.83
N ALA A 173 3.03 5.63 4.26
CA ALA A 173 2.30 4.36 4.40
C ALA A 173 1.22 4.45 5.48
N ASP A 174 1.50 5.12 6.61
CA ASP A 174 0.52 5.34 7.68
C ASP A 174 -0.62 6.25 7.21
N ILE A 175 -0.30 7.33 6.47
CA ILE A 175 -1.29 8.24 5.88
C ILE A 175 -2.19 7.47 4.89
N ARG A 176 -1.59 6.67 4.00
CA ARG A 176 -2.33 5.84 3.05
C ARG A 176 -3.28 4.86 3.75
N ALA A 177 -2.80 4.16 4.77
CA ALA A 177 -3.62 3.22 5.53
C ALA A 177 -4.78 3.92 6.23
N GLY A 178 -4.54 5.10 6.85
CA GLY A 178 -5.57 5.92 7.46
C GLY A 178 -6.61 6.43 6.46
N ALA A 179 -6.16 6.94 5.31
CA ALA A 179 -7.07 7.41 4.25
C ALA A 179 -7.95 6.28 3.69
N LEU A 180 -7.42 5.06 3.56
CA LEU A 180 -8.21 3.89 3.15
C LEU A 180 -9.28 3.51 4.20
N ARG A 181 -8.95 3.59 5.50
CA ARG A 181 -9.94 3.38 6.58
C ARG A 181 -11.05 4.43 6.53
N TYR A 182 -10.69 5.71 6.38
CA TYR A 182 -11.69 6.78 6.24
C TYR A 182 -12.58 6.59 5.03
N GLY A 183 -12.01 6.13 3.89
CA GLY A 183 -12.79 5.77 2.70
C GLY A 183 -13.73 4.58 2.90
N ALA A 184 -13.42 3.68 3.82
CA ALA A 184 -14.30 2.59 4.26
C ALA A 184 -15.31 3.00 5.36
N GLY A 185 -15.33 4.29 5.75
CA GLY A 185 -16.24 4.81 6.78
C GLY A 185 -15.75 4.62 8.22
N ASP A 186 -14.54 4.11 8.42
CA ASP A 186 -13.96 3.96 9.78
C ASP A 186 -13.15 5.22 10.15
N PHE A 187 -13.80 6.10 10.93
CA PHE A 187 -13.22 7.33 11.49
C PHE A 187 -12.73 7.15 12.93
N SER A 188 -12.70 5.93 13.47
CA SER A 188 -12.45 5.66 14.90
C SER A 188 -11.06 6.07 15.38
N GLN A 189 -10.05 6.06 14.50
CA GLN A 189 -8.67 6.36 14.86
C GLN A 189 -8.04 7.40 13.94
N PRO A 190 -7.56 8.54 14.48
CA PRO A 190 -6.88 9.54 13.69
C PRO A 190 -5.52 9.04 13.20
N ILE A 191 -5.07 9.55 12.06
CA ILE A 191 -3.71 9.35 11.57
C ILE A 191 -2.76 10.10 12.51
N VAL A 192 -1.87 9.37 13.21
CA VAL A 192 -0.93 9.98 14.14
C VAL A 192 0.23 10.62 13.36
N PRO A 193 0.41 11.96 13.42
CA PRO A 193 1.53 12.62 12.76
C PRO A 193 2.83 12.29 13.50
N ARG A 194 3.68 11.45 12.93
CA ARG A 194 4.95 11.04 13.55
C ARG A 194 6.03 12.12 13.51
N ARG A 195 5.81 13.18 12.74
CA ARG A 195 6.78 14.27 12.50
C ARG A 195 6.09 15.61 12.33
N GLN A 196 6.85 16.68 12.59
CA GLN A 196 6.43 18.06 12.33
C GLN A 196 7.06 18.55 11.01
N ASP A 197 6.77 17.85 9.90
CA ASP A 197 7.18 18.18 8.55
C ASP A 197 5.94 18.20 7.64
N GLU A 198 6.13 18.33 6.33
CA GLU A 198 5.04 18.42 5.33
C GLU A 198 4.14 17.18 5.38
N LEU A 199 4.68 16.00 5.71
CA LEU A 199 3.88 14.77 5.86
C LEU A 199 3.04 14.81 7.14
N GLY A 200 3.55 15.37 8.21
CA GLY A 200 2.79 15.59 9.45
C GLY A 200 1.68 16.63 9.27
N GLU A 201 1.93 17.69 8.50
CA GLU A 201 0.91 18.67 8.13
C GLU A 201 -0.18 18.04 7.26
N LEU A 202 0.20 17.24 6.27
CA LEU A 202 -0.73 16.49 5.41
C LEU A 202 -1.60 15.54 6.24
N ALA A 203 -1.02 14.77 7.16
CA ALA A 203 -1.78 13.91 8.07
C ALA A 203 -2.82 14.71 8.87
N GLY A 204 -2.42 15.89 9.39
CA GLY A 204 -3.33 16.79 10.10
C GLY A 204 -4.44 17.35 9.21
N GLN A 205 -4.18 17.66 7.94
CA GLN A 205 -5.20 18.11 6.99
C GLN A 205 -6.21 17.00 6.67
N ILE A 206 -5.71 15.77 6.45
CA ILE A 206 -6.57 14.60 6.20
C ILE A 206 -7.45 14.29 7.43
N ASN A 207 -6.90 14.37 8.66
CA ASN A 207 -7.70 14.20 9.86
C ASN A 207 -8.82 15.27 9.96
N ARG A 208 -8.51 16.55 9.74
CA ARG A 208 -9.54 17.61 9.75
C ARG A 208 -10.62 17.39 8.69
N MET A 209 -10.23 16.89 7.52
CA MET A 209 -11.21 16.53 6.48
C MET A 209 -12.09 15.36 6.94
N ALA A 210 -11.49 14.35 7.55
CA ALA A 210 -12.21 13.19 8.09
C ALA A 210 -13.18 13.57 9.21
N ASP A 211 -12.74 14.43 10.15
CA ASP A 211 -13.57 14.97 11.22
C ASP A 211 -14.77 15.78 10.67
N GLY A 212 -14.49 16.61 9.65
CA GLY A 212 -15.55 17.39 8.97
C GLY A 212 -16.56 16.51 8.27
N LEU A 213 -16.11 15.46 7.57
CA LEU A 213 -16.98 14.50 6.89
C LEU A 213 -17.81 13.68 7.91
N HIS A 214 -17.18 13.20 8.98
CA HIS A 214 -17.86 12.49 10.06
C HIS A 214 -18.93 13.36 10.71
N GLY A 215 -18.60 14.60 11.06
CA GLY A 215 -19.54 15.56 11.62
C GLY A 215 -20.73 15.87 10.68
N MET A 216 -20.48 15.95 9.36
CA MET A 216 -21.54 16.14 8.36
C MET A 216 -22.46 14.93 8.27
N LEU A 217 -21.92 13.71 8.30
CA LEU A 217 -22.72 12.48 8.31
C LEU A 217 -23.57 12.37 9.58
N ASP A 218 -23.02 12.72 10.73
CA ASP A 218 -23.75 12.70 12.01
C ASP A 218 -24.84 13.78 12.04
N ALA A 219 -24.56 14.99 11.56
CA ALA A 219 -25.56 16.03 11.44
C ALA A 219 -26.72 15.63 10.50
N LYS A 220 -26.41 15.00 9.35
CA LYS A 220 -27.41 14.43 8.43
C LYS A 220 -28.30 13.41 9.16
N ARG A 221 -27.70 12.49 9.92
CA ARG A 221 -28.45 11.47 10.70
C ARG A 221 -29.37 12.09 11.74
N GLN A 222 -28.84 13.05 12.53
CA GLN A 222 -29.61 13.74 13.53
C GLN A 222 -30.81 14.49 12.93
N LEU A 223 -30.59 15.16 11.77
CA LEU A 223 -31.65 15.85 11.04
C LEU A 223 -32.76 14.88 10.62
N LEU A 224 -32.40 13.73 10.04
CA LEU A 224 -33.38 12.72 9.60
C LEU A 224 -34.17 12.15 10.77
N LEU A 225 -33.52 11.89 11.92
CA LEU A 225 -34.17 11.45 13.13
C LEU A 225 -35.15 12.51 13.66
N ALA A 226 -34.75 13.78 13.69
CA ALA A 226 -35.61 14.89 14.12
C ALA A 226 -36.82 15.04 13.22
N ILE A 227 -36.62 15.07 11.89
CA ILE A 227 -37.70 15.15 10.89
C ILE A 227 -38.71 14.01 11.09
N SER A 228 -38.21 12.79 11.35
CA SER A 228 -39.08 11.65 11.56
C SER A 228 -39.97 11.80 12.80
N HIS A 229 -39.39 12.25 13.89
CA HIS A 229 -40.17 12.50 15.10
C HIS A 229 -41.24 13.58 14.89
N GLU A 230 -40.85 14.64 14.18
CA GLU A 230 -41.75 15.76 13.86
C GLU A 230 -42.86 15.39 12.85
N LEU A 231 -42.58 14.44 11.93
CA LEU A 231 -43.59 13.95 10.98
C LEU A 231 -44.53 12.91 11.59
N ARG A 232 -44.09 12.11 12.56
CA ARG A 232 -44.93 11.09 13.19
C ARG A 232 -46.18 11.69 13.88
N SER A 233 -45.99 12.82 14.57
CA SER A 233 -47.09 13.49 15.31
C SER A 233 -48.22 14.00 14.42
N PRO A 234 -47.94 14.79 13.32
CA PRO A 234 -48.99 15.23 12.40
C PRO A 234 -49.67 14.07 11.66
N LEU A 235 -48.92 13.03 11.27
CA LEU A 235 -49.49 11.84 10.64
C LEU A 235 -50.44 11.10 11.56
N THR A 236 -50.09 10.94 12.85
CA THR A 236 -50.97 10.34 13.84
C THR A 236 -52.23 11.14 14.00
N ARG A 237 -52.14 12.50 14.06
CA ARG A 237 -53.33 13.37 14.14
C ARG A 237 -54.18 13.29 12.89
N ALA A 238 -53.56 13.30 11.70
CA ALA A 238 -54.27 13.19 10.44
C ALA A 238 -55.04 11.87 10.35
N ARG A 239 -54.42 10.76 10.78
CA ARG A 239 -55.06 9.45 10.85
C ARG A 239 -56.25 9.44 11.80
N LEU A 240 -56.08 9.96 13.02
CA LEU A 240 -57.19 10.07 14.00
C LEU A 240 -58.35 10.90 13.46
N ASN A 241 -58.05 12.02 12.76
CA ASN A 241 -59.05 12.85 12.10
C ASN A 241 -59.76 12.10 10.96
N ALA A 242 -59.01 11.34 10.14
CA ALA A 242 -59.59 10.49 9.12
C ALA A 242 -60.47 9.36 9.67
N GLU A 243 -60.17 8.82 10.81
CA GLU A 243 -61.00 7.80 11.49
C GLU A 243 -62.33 8.38 12.01
N LEU A 244 -62.40 9.70 12.19
CA LEU A 244 -63.67 10.40 12.61
C LEU A 244 -64.56 10.76 11.41
N VAL A 245 -64.11 10.58 10.18
CA VAL A 245 -64.91 10.78 8.98
C VAL A 245 -65.86 9.60 8.76
N ASP A 246 -67.06 9.86 8.22
CA ASP A 246 -68.01 8.79 7.92
C ASP A 246 -67.39 7.73 6.99
N GLU A 247 -67.82 6.46 7.19
CA GLU A 247 -67.33 5.31 6.42
C GLU A 247 -67.63 5.51 4.90
N GLY A 248 -66.58 5.28 4.09
CA GLY A 248 -66.65 5.42 2.64
C GLY A 248 -65.31 5.28 1.97
N GLU A 249 -65.32 5.11 0.65
CA GLU A 249 -64.09 4.87 -0.17
C GLU A 249 -63.04 5.98 0.01
N ALA A 250 -63.46 7.23 0.17
CA ALA A 250 -62.55 8.35 0.36
C ALA A 250 -61.80 8.31 1.68
N ARG A 251 -62.51 7.88 2.77
CA ARG A 251 -61.88 7.67 4.07
C ARG A 251 -60.87 6.53 4.05
N ASP A 252 -61.25 5.41 3.43
CA ASP A 252 -60.37 4.23 3.33
C ASP A 252 -59.14 4.54 2.49
N ALA A 253 -59.28 5.27 1.37
CA ALA A 253 -58.12 5.74 0.58
C ALA A 253 -57.22 6.66 1.41
N LEU A 254 -57.78 7.64 2.17
CA LEU A 254 -56.99 8.54 3.00
C LEU A 254 -56.22 7.78 4.11
N LEU A 255 -56.88 6.83 4.79
CA LEU A 255 -56.23 5.99 5.82
C LEU A 255 -55.12 5.12 5.21
N HIS A 256 -55.31 4.62 4.03
CA HIS A 256 -54.30 3.91 3.27
C HIS A 256 -53.08 4.78 2.96
N ASP A 257 -53.27 5.97 2.38
CA ASP A 257 -52.22 6.95 2.04
C ASP A 257 -51.41 7.34 3.31
N LEU A 258 -52.08 7.62 4.40
CA LEU A 258 -51.45 7.97 5.69
C LEU A 258 -50.60 6.80 6.26
N SER A 259 -51.07 5.55 6.07
CA SER A 259 -50.31 4.36 6.46
C SER A 259 -49.08 4.19 5.60
N GLU A 260 -49.20 4.39 4.26
CA GLU A 260 -48.06 4.32 3.32
C GLU A 260 -47.03 5.38 3.66
N MET A 261 -47.43 6.63 3.92
CA MET A 261 -46.50 7.70 4.34
C MET A 261 -45.75 7.34 5.62
N ARG A 262 -46.44 6.76 6.63
CA ARG A 262 -45.81 6.34 7.87
C ARG A 262 -44.75 5.26 7.64
N ASP A 263 -45.10 4.23 6.84
CA ASP A 263 -44.22 3.12 6.53
C ASP A 263 -42.99 3.58 5.73
N LEU A 264 -43.15 4.48 4.78
CA LEU A 264 -42.05 5.11 4.04
C LEU A 264 -41.06 5.88 4.93
N ILE A 265 -41.56 6.69 5.86
CA ILE A 265 -40.73 7.41 6.83
C ILE A 265 -39.96 6.41 7.71
N THR A 266 -40.61 5.34 8.13
CA THR A 266 -39.96 4.30 8.95
C THR A 266 -38.88 3.56 8.18
N ASP A 267 -39.13 3.17 6.93
CA ASP A 267 -38.19 2.47 6.08
C ASP A 267 -36.98 3.36 5.71
N LEU A 268 -37.22 4.65 5.42
CA LEU A 268 -36.15 5.61 5.14
C LEU A 268 -35.19 5.76 6.33
N LEU A 269 -35.76 5.88 7.54
CA LEU A 269 -34.93 6.00 8.73
C LEU A 269 -34.14 4.74 9.07
N GLU A 270 -34.76 3.60 8.90
CA GLU A 270 -34.07 2.34 9.14
C GLU A 270 -32.97 2.10 8.14
N SER A 271 -33.20 2.49 6.84
CA SER A 271 -32.16 2.40 5.82
C SER A 271 -30.97 3.33 6.13
N GLU A 272 -31.21 4.56 6.59
CA GLU A 272 -30.12 5.49 7.00
C GLU A 272 -29.38 5.01 8.26
N ARG A 273 -30.08 4.38 9.20
CA ARG A 273 -29.44 3.77 10.38
C ARG A 273 -28.50 2.63 10.00
N LEU A 274 -28.95 1.75 9.11
CA LEU A 274 -28.15 0.60 8.66
C LEU A 274 -26.99 1.02 7.75
N ALA A 275 -27.20 1.94 6.80
CA ALA A 275 -26.17 2.46 5.92
C ALA A 275 -25.02 3.12 6.67
N GLY A 276 -25.27 3.65 7.86
CA GLY A 276 -24.26 4.28 8.71
C GLY A 276 -23.27 3.33 9.39
N GLY A 277 -23.44 2.02 9.31
CA GLY A 277 -22.53 1.03 9.90
C GLY A 277 -22.43 1.04 11.45
N HIS A 278 -23.20 1.90 12.13
CA HIS A 278 -23.11 2.13 13.59
C HIS A 278 -24.32 1.57 14.37
N SER A 279 -25.27 0.96 13.66
CA SER A 279 -26.40 0.32 14.32
C SER A 279 -26.00 -1.06 14.83
N ALA A 280 -25.64 -1.15 16.10
CA ALA A 280 -25.50 -2.46 16.73
C ALA A 280 -26.83 -3.23 16.54
N LEU A 281 -26.73 -4.41 15.90
CA LEU A 281 -27.84 -5.34 15.84
C LEU A 281 -28.16 -5.81 17.25
N HIS A 282 -29.44 -5.83 17.62
CA HIS A 282 -29.90 -6.50 18.84
C HIS A 282 -30.12 -7.99 18.54
N THR A 283 -29.01 -8.72 18.46
CA THR A 283 -29.06 -10.14 18.10
C THR A 283 -29.49 -10.99 19.32
N GLU A 284 -30.49 -11.84 19.10
CA GLU A 284 -30.92 -12.85 20.04
C GLU A 284 -31.19 -14.19 19.34
N PRO A 285 -31.19 -15.34 20.04
CA PRO A 285 -31.48 -16.64 19.47
C PRO A 285 -32.88 -16.69 18.85
N THR A 286 -32.98 -16.46 17.54
CA THR A 286 -34.18 -16.26 16.76
C THR A 286 -34.52 -17.48 15.93
N ASP A 287 -35.79 -17.95 15.99
CA ASP A 287 -36.35 -18.96 15.10
C ASP A 287 -36.97 -18.28 13.87
N VAL A 288 -36.27 -18.34 12.73
CA VAL A 288 -36.72 -17.71 11.47
C VAL A 288 -38.04 -18.34 10.97
N ASN A 289 -38.19 -19.65 11.13
CA ASN A 289 -39.43 -20.33 10.73
C ASN A 289 -40.64 -19.88 11.58
N ALA A 290 -40.40 -19.56 12.86
CA ALA A 290 -41.44 -19.01 13.74
C ALA A 290 -41.83 -17.59 13.29
N LEU A 291 -40.86 -16.74 12.94
CA LEU A 291 -41.12 -15.40 12.39
C LEU A 291 -41.92 -15.44 11.08
N ILE A 292 -41.60 -16.36 10.20
CA ILE A 292 -42.36 -16.54 8.93
C ILE A 292 -43.78 -16.95 9.23
N ARG A 293 -44.01 -17.93 10.12
CA ARG A 293 -45.35 -18.38 10.50
C ARG A 293 -46.14 -17.25 11.17
N GLU A 294 -45.53 -16.46 12.03
CA GLU A 294 -46.16 -15.30 12.65
C GLU A 294 -46.62 -14.26 11.62
N LEU A 295 -45.78 -13.97 10.59
CA LEU A 295 -46.15 -13.06 9.51
C LEU A 295 -47.30 -13.59 8.68
N LEU A 296 -47.27 -14.88 8.32
CA LEU A 296 -48.33 -15.51 7.50
C LEU A 296 -49.68 -15.61 8.23
N THR A 297 -49.70 -15.84 9.55
CA THR A 297 -50.93 -15.93 10.36
C THR A 297 -51.43 -14.58 10.83
N GLY A 298 -50.56 -13.57 10.92
CA GLY A 298 -50.90 -12.21 11.38
C GLY A 298 -51.01 -11.22 10.22
N THR A 299 -49.91 -10.65 9.78
CA THR A 299 -49.89 -9.56 8.80
C THR A 299 -50.47 -9.96 7.43
N PHE A 300 -50.24 -11.20 7.01
CA PHE A 300 -50.72 -11.75 5.73
C PHE A 300 -51.87 -12.76 5.90
N ALA A 301 -52.60 -12.68 7.01
CA ALA A 301 -53.77 -13.54 7.24
C ALA A 301 -54.80 -13.36 6.09
N GLY A 302 -55.18 -14.46 5.46
CA GLY A 302 -56.10 -14.45 4.31
C GLY A 302 -55.45 -14.25 2.95
N GLN A 303 -54.13 -13.96 2.88
CA GLN A 303 -53.36 -13.99 1.63
C GLN A 303 -52.89 -15.41 1.34
N SER A 304 -52.96 -15.83 0.04
CA SER A 304 -52.45 -17.12 -0.38
C SER A 304 -50.95 -17.05 -0.59
N VAL A 305 -50.19 -17.67 0.31
CA VAL A 305 -48.71 -17.79 0.26
C VAL A 305 -48.34 -19.25 0.52
N GLU A 306 -47.58 -19.89 -0.37
CA GLU A 306 -47.05 -21.23 -0.17
C GLU A 306 -45.77 -21.16 0.69
N SER A 307 -45.68 -21.99 1.75
CA SER A 307 -44.54 -22.03 2.64
C SER A 307 -43.85 -23.39 2.64
N LEU A 308 -42.54 -23.39 2.35
CA LEU A 308 -41.67 -24.56 2.34
C LEU A 308 -40.53 -24.38 3.34
N LEU A 309 -40.83 -24.68 4.62
CA LEU A 309 -39.89 -24.39 5.70
C LEU A 309 -39.13 -25.65 6.10
N ASP A 310 -37.80 -25.58 6.05
CA ASP A 310 -36.90 -26.66 6.48
C ASP A 310 -36.94 -26.77 8.01
N PRO A 311 -37.38 -27.89 8.59
CA PRO A 311 -37.44 -28.06 10.04
C PRO A 311 -36.06 -28.11 10.73
N LYS A 312 -34.97 -28.24 9.95
CA LYS A 312 -33.60 -28.34 10.45
C LYS A 312 -32.98 -26.95 10.75
N VAL A 313 -33.63 -25.84 10.37
CA VAL A 313 -33.15 -24.49 10.67
C VAL A 313 -33.04 -24.29 12.18
N PRO A 314 -31.81 -24.08 12.72
CA PRO A 314 -31.64 -23.84 14.16
C PRO A 314 -32.03 -22.40 14.52
N ARG A 315 -32.08 -22.12 15.82
CA ARG A 315 -32.12 -20.72 16.27
C ARG A 315 -30.80 -20.06 16.00
N LEU A 316 -30.85 -18.88 15.38
CA LEU A 316 -29.68 -18.13 14.93
C LEU A 316 -29.61 -16.79 15.67
N PRO A 317 -28.38 -16.26 15.91
CA PRO A 317 -28.21 -14.96 16.55
C PRO A 317 -28.56 -13.84 15.55
N LEU A 318 -29.82 -13.49 15.43
CA LEU A 318 -30.39 -12.50 14.52
C LEU A 318 -31.12 -11.41 15.28
N ASP A 319 -31.29 -10.24 14.68
CA ASP A 319 -32.19 -9.20 15.15
C ASP A 319 -33.63 -9.51 14.66
N PRO A 320 -34.54 -9.98 15.54
CA PRO A 320 -35.84 -10.44 15.10
C PRO A 320 -36.70 -9.33 14.51
N THR A 321 -36.55 -8.09 15.01
CA THR A 321 -37.33 -6.95 14.51
C THR A 321 -36.95 -6.61 13.07
N ARG A 322 -35.64 -6.56 12.77
CA ARG A 322 -35.13 -6.28 11.45
C ARG A 322 -35.36 -7.44 10.49
N MET A 323 -35.21 -8.67 10.98
CA MET A 323 -35.52 -9.87 10.17
C MET A 323 -36.98 -9.92 9.78
N LYS A 324 -37.90 -9.61 10.74
CA LYS A 324 -39.32 -9.53 10.46
C LYS A 324 -39.64 -8.43 9.44
N LEU A 325 -38.98 -7.28 9.51
CA LEU A 325 -39.11 -6.19 8.55
C LEU A 325 -38.64 -6.64 7.12
N LEU A 326 -37.50 -7.31 7.02
CA LEU A 326 -37.00 -7.86 5.75
C LEU A 326 -37.99 -8.86 5.15
N LEU A 327 -38.41 -9.84 5.92
CA LEU A 327 -39.36 -10.86 5.46
C LEU A 327 -40.68 -10.25 5.02
N ARG A 328 -41.21 -9.27 5.77
CA ARG A 328 -42.42 -8.51 5.40
C ARG A 328 -42.26 -7.82 4.05
N ASN A 329 -41.15 -7.08 3.85
CA ASN A 329 -40.89 -6.36 2.59
C ASN A 329 -40.76 -7.31 1.40
N LEU A 330 -40.12 -8.47 1.56
CA LEU A 330 -40.02 -9.45 0.49
C LEU A 330 -41.37 -10.08 0.17
N LEU A 331 -42.18 -10.42 1.17
CA LEU A 331 -43.52 -10.98 0.99
C LEU A 331 -44.48 -9.97 0.35
N ASP A 332 -44.51 -8.71 0.85
CA ASP A 332 -45.28 -7.63 0.26
C ASP A 332 -44.98 -7.44 -1.22
N ASN A 333 -43.69 -7.43 -1.56
CA ASN A 333 -43.25 -7.32 -2.94
C ASN A 333 -43.74 -8.51 -3.80
N ALA A 334 -43.58 -9.72 -3.30
CA ALA A 334 -44.00 -10.93 -3.98
C ALA A 334 -45.54 -11.01 -4.20
N LEU A 335 -46.32 -10.66 -3.20
CA LEU A 335 -47.79 -10.60 -3.26
C LEU A 335 -48.26 -9.56 -4.29
N ARG A 336 -47.67 -8.36 -4.24
CA ARG A 336 -48.00 -7.26 -5.18
C ARG A 336 -47.76 -7.64 -6.66
N HIS A 337 -46.65 -8.34 -6.92
CA HIS A 337 -46.30 -8.77 -8.29
C HIS A 337 -46.95 -10.08 -8.72
N SER A 338 -47.52 -10.88 -7.81
CA SER A 338 -48.27 -12.11 -8.09
C SER A 338 -49.79 -11.89 -8.14
N SER A 339 -50.32 -10.67 -8.01
CA SER A 339 -51.77 -10.42 -7.93
C SER A 339 -52.56 -10.91 -9.15
N GLU A 340 -51.94 -10.94 -10.32
CA GLU A 340 -52.52 -11.44 -11.59
C GLU A 340 -51.95 -12.81 -12.02
N ALA A 341 -51.12 -13.44 -11.18
CA ALA A 341 -50.45 -14.71 -11.52
C ALA A 341 -51.35 -15.93 -11.26
N ALA A 342 -51.07 -17.02 -11.99
CA ALA A 342 -51.80 -18.27 -11.84
C ALA A 342 -51.46 -19.05 -10.56
N ALA A 343 -50.35 -18.70 -9.88
CA ALA A 343 -49.89 -19.38 -8.69
C ALA A 343 -49.55 -18.36 -7.58
N PRO A 344 -49.76 -18.70 -6.31
CA PRO A 344 -49.44 -17.84 -5.19
C PRO A 344 -47.88 -17.69 -5.02
N PRO A 345 -47.39 -16.62 -4.43
CA PRO A 345 -46.00 -16.48 -4.09
C PRO A 345 -45.54 -17.55 -3.10
N GLN A 346 -44.27 -17.92 -3.15
CA GLN A 346 -43.67 -18.95 -2.32
C GLN A 346 -42.62 -18.36 -1.38
N ILE A 347 -42.60 -18.83 -0.13
CA ILE A 347 -41.50 -18.55 0.82
C ILE A 347 -40.90 -19.87 1.28
N GLY A 348 -39.58 -19.97 1.26
CA GLY A 348 -38.87 -21.17 1.67
C GLY A 348 -37.68 -20.88 2.57
N THR A 349 -37.32 -21.85 3.41
CA THR A 349 -36.06 -21.85 4.15
C THR A 349 -35.29 -23.13 3.89
N LEU A 350 -33.96 -23.06 3.83
CA LEU A 350 -33.06 -24.17 3.67
C LEU A 350 -31.83 -24.00 4.55
N TRP A 351 -31.46 -25.06 5.26
CA TRP A 351 -30.28 -25.08 6.12
C TRP A 351 -29.19 -26.00 5.57
N ASN A 352 -28.01 -25.47 5.26
CA ASN A 352 -26.87 -26.22 4.75
C ASN A 352 -25.81 -26.57 5.80
N GLY A 353 -26.14 -26.42 7.11
CA GLY A 353 -25.21 -26.71 8.20
C GLY A 353 -24.45 -25.48 8.74
N ASP A 354 -24.10 -24.55 7.90
CA ASP A 354 -23.38 -23.30 8.25
C ASP A 354 -24.02 -22.04 7.65
N THR A 355 -25.00 -22.21 6.76
CA THR A 355 -25.63 -21.11 6.03
C THR A 355 -27.14 -21.28 6.01
N LEU A 356 -27.88 -20.23 6.37
CA LEU A 356 -29.32 -20.16 6.19
C LEU A 356 -29.62 -19.49 4.85
N HIS A 357 -30.43 -20.15 4.05
CA HIS A 357 -31.04 -19.60 2.84
C HIS A 357 -32.53 -19.36 3.10
N VAL A 358 -32.99 -18.13 2.83
CA VAL A 358 -34.43 -17.80 2.81
C VAL A 358 -34.74 -17.31 1.40
N THR A 359 -35.70 -17.98 0.74
CA THR A 359 -36.13 -17.65 -0.61
C THR A 359 -37.56 -17.15 -0.61
N VAL A 360 -37.80 -16.06 -1.32
CA VAL A 360 -39.14 -15.56 -1.63
C VAL A 360 -39.26 -15.44 -3.14
N ARG A 361 -40.25 -16.14 -3.72
CA ARG A 361 -40.50 -16.16 -5.16
C ARG A 361 -41.89 -15.60 -5.46
N ASP A 362 -41.99 -14.70 -6.42
CA ASP A 362 -43.23 -14.34 -7.07
C ASP A 362 -43.40 -15.10 -8.38
N HIS A 363 -44.63 -15.08 -8.93
CA HIS A 363 -44.96 -15.64 -10.22
C HIS A 363 -45.37 -14.57 -11.24
N GLY A 364 -44.90 -13.33 -11.05
CA GLY A 364 -45.16 -12.20 -11.92
C GLY A 364 -44.40 -12.27 -13.24
N PRO A 365 -44.35 -11.15 -13.96
CA PRO A 365 -43.70 -11.11 -15.29
C PRO A 365 -42.15 -11.13 -15.23
N GLY A 366 -41.55 -11.09 -14.03
CA GLY A 366 -40.12 -10.94 -13.88
C GLY A 366 -39.62 -9.53 -14.22
N VAL A 367 -38.30 -9.37 -14.33
CA VAL A 367 -37.62 -8.09 -14.57
C VAL A 367 -36.57 -8.28 -15.66
N ALA A 368 -36.29 -7.23 -16.45
CA ALA A 368 -35.22 -7.26 -17.44
C ALA A 368 -33.86 -7.53 -16.75
N GLU A 369 -33.02 -8.38 -17.36
CA GLU A 369 -31.74 -8.79 -16.79
C GLU A 369 -30.83 -7.61 -16.43
N ALA A 370 -30.83 -6.56 -17.26
CA ALA A 370 -30.07 -5.34 -17.07
C ALA A 370 -30.52 -4.50 -15.85
N GLU A 371 -31.75 -4.71 -15.36
CA GLU A 371 -32.34 -3.99 -14.23
C GLU A 371 -32.17 -4.72 -12.90
N LEU A 372 -31.91 -6.03 -12.91
CA LEU A 372 -31.80 -6.85 -11.70
C LEU A 372 -30.82 -6.29 -10.67
N ALA A 373 -29.63 -5.88 -11.10
CA ALA A 373 -28.61 -5.33 -10.22
C ALA A 373 -29.04 -4.01 -9.56
N ARG A 374 -29.95 -3.26 -10.19
CA ARG A 374 -30.41 -1.97 -9.74
C ARG A 374 -31.61 -2.02 -8.81
N LEU A 375 -32.29 -3.15 -8.72
CA LEU A 375 -33.47 -3.30 -7.87
C LEU A 375 -33.19 -3.09 -6.37
N THR A 376 -31.94 -3.24 -5.94
CA THR A 376 -31.50 -2.97 -4.57
C THR A 376 -30.97 -1.54 -4.39
N GLU A 377 -30.96 -0.69 -5.44
CA GLU A 377 -30.64 0.73 -5.30
C GLU A 377 -31.83 1.49 -4.64
N ALA A 378 -31.53 2.44 -3.77
CA ALA A 378 -32.54 3.26 -3.12
C ALA A 378 -33.35 4.06 -4.15
N PHE A 379 -34.68 4.07 -4.02
CA PHE A 379 -35.64 4.79 -4.91
C PHE A 379 -35.66 4.28 -6.35
N TYR A 380 -35.00 3.18 -6.67
CA TYR A 380 -35.06 2.60 -7.99
C TYR A 380 -36.36 1.86 -8.21
N ARG A 381 -37.00 2.09 -9.38
CA ARG A 381 -38.21 1.38 -9.87
C ARG A 381 -38.08 1.13 -11.35
N THR A 382 -38.52 -0.05 -11.80
CA THR A 382 -38.57 -0.38 -13.22
C THR A 382 -39.59 0.52 -13.95
N ASP A 383 -39.41 0.77 -15.24
CA ASP A 383 -40.34 1.61 -16.03
C ASP A 383 -41.76 1.03 -16.03
N SER A 384 -41.88 -0.30 -16.07
CA SER A 384 -43.18 -0.99 -15.97
C SER A 384 -43.86 -0.81 -14.60
N ALA A 385 -43.12 -0.65 -13.53
CA ALA A 385 -43.65 -0.39 -12.18
C ALA A 385 -44.04 1.08 -12.00
N ARG A 386 -43.43 2.03 -12.74
CA ARG A 386 -43.81 3.45 -12.73
C ARG A 386 -45.16 3.73 -13.43
N LEU A 387 -45.47 2.97 -14.46
CA LEU A 387 -46.71 3.10 -15.23
C LEU A 387 -47.94 2.56 -14.50
N ARG A 388 -47.73 1.64 -13.56
CA ARG A 388 -48.79 1.11 -12.70
C ARG A 388 -48.87 1.94 -11.41
N SER A 389 -50.01 2.51 -11.09
CA SER A 389 -50.24 3.34 -9.90
C SER A 389 -50.13 2.58 -8.57
N THR A 390 -49.83 1.28 -8.60
CA THR A 390 -49.74 0.36 -7.43
C THR A 390 -48.35 0.24 -6.90
N GLY A 391 -47.54 1.26 -6.82
CA GLY A 391 -46.15 1.02 -6.52
C GLY A 391 -45.59 1.73 -5.32
N GLY A 392 -44.94 1.02 -4.43
CA GLY A 392 -44.08 1.57 -3.36
C GLY A 392 -42.94 2.44 -3.90
N VAL A 393 -42.27 3.21 -3.03
CA VAL A 393 -41.26 4.24 -3.36
C VAL A 393 -39.92 3.67 -3.80
N GLY A 394 -39.72 2.34 -3.80
CA GLY A 394 -38.44 1.70 -4.20
C GLY A 394 -37.43 1.65 -3.05
N LEU A 395 -37.87 1.64 -1.80
CA LEU A 395 -37.01 1.50 -0.63
C LEU A 395 -36.98 0.07 -0.06
N GLY A 396 -38.04 -0.74 -0.24
CA GLY A 396 -38.17 -2.05 0.42
C GLY A 396 -37.04 -3.02 0.11
N LEU A 397 -36.69 -3.25 -1.17
CA LEU A 397 -35.61 -4.14 -1.56
C LEU A 397 -34.22 -3.57 -1.15
N HIS A 398 -34.06 -2.27 -1.19
CA HIS A 398 -32.85 -1.60 -0.69
C HIS A 398 -32.66 -1.88 0.81
N LEU A 399 -33.71 -1.68 1.60
CA LEU A 399 -33.70 -1.97 3.03
C LEU A 399 -33.43 -3.44 3.33
N CYS A 400 -34.02 -4.37 2.55
CA CYS A 400 -33.72 -5.79 2.66
C CYS A 400 -32.23 -6.10 2.43
N ALA A 401 -31.60 -5.47 1.43
CA ALA A 401 -30.17 -5.63 1.17
C ALA A 401 -29.31 -5.10 2.33
N LEU A 402 -29.66 -3.94 2.90
CA LEU A 402 -28.96 -3.38 4.06
C LEU A 402 -29.11 -4.25 5.32
N ILE A 403 -30.30 -4.79 5.58
CA ILE A 403 -30.52 -5.70 6.70
C ILE A 403 -29.71 -6.99 6.50
N ALA A 404 -29.69 -7.56 5.31
CA ALA A 404 -28.89 -8.73 4.99
C ALA A 404 -27.39 -8.47 5.25
N GLN A 405 -26.86 -7.36 4.76
CA GLN A 405 -25.46 -6.95 4.97
C GLN A 405 -25.14 -6.72 6.45
N ALA A 406 -26.03 -6.08 7.20
CA ALA A 406 -25.85 -5.86 8.63
C ALA A 406 -25.74 -7.18 9.42
N HIS A 407 -26.41 -8.24 8.97
CA HIS A 407 -26.30 -9.59 9.53
C HIS A 407 -25.13 -10.41 8.94
N GLY A 408 -24.22 -9.78 8.14
CA GLY A 408 -23.09 -10.47 7.51
C GLY A 408 -23.47 -11.35 6.33
N GLY A 409 -24.70 -11.23 5.83
CA GLY A 409 -25.22 -11.96 4.69
C GLY A 409 -25.35 -11.14 3.41
N GLN A 410 -26.06 -11.71 2.45
CA GLN A 410 -26.31 -11.09 1.14
C GLN A 410 -27.73 -11.36 0.66
N LEU A 411 -28.35 -10.37 0.02
CA LEU A 411 -29.57 -10.52 -0.74
C LEU A 411 -29.25 -10.60 -2.25
N THR A 412 -29.69 -11.65 -2.91
CA THR A 412 -29.52 -11.88 -4.35
C THR A 412 -30.87 -11.94 -5.03
N LEU A 413 -31.03 -11.26 -6.16
CA LEU A 413 -32.25 -11.25 -6.97
C LEU A 413 -31.99 -11.92 -8.31
N ARG A 414 -32.90 -12.81 -8.73
CA ARG A 414 -32.82 -13.50 -10.02
C ARG A 414 -34.19 -13.78 -10.62
N ASN A 415 -34.31 -13.81 -11.94
CA ASN A 415 -35.51 -14.24 -12.61
C ASN A 415 -35.75 -15.76 -12.40
N ALA A 416 -37.01 -16.19 -12.17
CA ALA A 416 -37.38 -17.56 -11.89
C ALA A 416 -38.27 -18.20 -12.95
N SER A 417 -38.58 -17.52 -14.04
CA SER A 417 -39.32 -18.00 -15.23
C SER A 417 -40.57 -18.89 -14.92
N PRO A 418 -41.73 -18.40 -14.52
CA PRO A 418 -42.04 -16.96 -14.38
C PRO A 418 -41.68 -16.40 -13.02
N GLY A 419 -41.57 -15.06 -12.98
CA GLY A 419 -41.41 -14.26 -11.76
C GLY A 419 -39.98 -13.93 -11.37
N LEU A 420 -39.85 -13.30 -10.22
CA LEU A 420 -38.62 -12.93 -9.56
C LEU A 420 -38.42 -13.80 -8.31
N MET A 421 -37.18 -14.19 -8.04
CA MET A 421 -36.78 -14.83 -6.80
C MET A 421 -35.80 -13.94 -6.04
N ALA A 422 -36.11 -13.63 -4.82
CA ALA A 422 -35.23 -13.02 -3.85
C ALA A 422 -34.67 -14.09 -2.90
N GLU A 423 -33.35 -14.20 -2.83
CA GLU A 423 -32.64 -15.17 -1.99
C GLU A 423 -31.76 -14.43 -0.99
N LEU A 424 -32.11 -14.56 0.28
CA LEU A 424 -31.30 -14.10 1.41
C LEU A 424 -30.37 -15.24 1.83
N THR A 425 -29.07 -14.98 1.86
CA THR A 425 -28.06 -15.92 2.35
C THR A 425 -27.40 -15.35 3.60
N LEU A 426 -27.49 -16.05 4.72
CA LEU A 426 -26.90 -15.66 6.00
C LEU A 426 -25.88 -16.71 6.44
N PRO A 427 -24.57 -16.43 6.36
CA PRO A 427 -23.56 -17.28 6.94
C PRO A 427 -23.65 -17.21 8.47
N VAL A 428 -23.71 -18.34 9.11
CA VAL A 428 -23.69 -18.41 10.57
C VAL A 428 -22.29 -18.85 10.98
N ALA A 429 -21.51 -17.94 11.56
CA ALA A 429 -20.28 -18.33 12.20
C ALA A 429 -20.60 -19.40 13.25
N PRO A 430 -19.86 -20.54 13.27
CA PRO A 430 -20.04 -21.52 14.33
C PRO A 430 -19.87 -20.79 15.66
N THR A 431 -20.93 -20.80 16.48
CA THR A 431 -20.83 -20.35 17.87
C THR A 431 -19.69 -21.14 18.48
N ALA A 432 -18.58 -20.49 18.80
CA ALA A 432 -17.52 -21.12 19.58
C ALA A 432 -18.21 -21.66 20.85
N SER A 433 -18.32 -22.99 20.90
CA SER A 433 -18.80 -23.69 22.08
C SER A 433 -17.84 -23.36 23.21
N SER A 434 -18.29 -22.56 24.16
CA SER A 434 -17.65 -22.30 25.45
C SER A 434 -17.54 -23.59 26.28
#